data_5346b591fa72f9ac5b1f3b6e32009834
#
_entry.id   5346b591fa72f9ac5b1f3b6e32009834
#
_cell.length_a   1.000
_cell.length_b   1.000
_cell.length_c   1.000
_cell.angle_alpha   90.00
_cell.angle_beta   90.00
_cell.angle_gamma   90.00
#
_symmetry.space_group_name_H-M   'P 1'
#
loop_
_entity.id
_entity.type
_entity.pdbx_description
1 polymer ?
#
loop_
_entity_poly.entity_id
_entity_poly.type
_entity_poly.pdbx_seq_one_letter_code
_entity_poly.pdbx_strand_id
1 'polypeptide(L)'
;MQRKREPYPISTLCELKENIDTSPDYQRPLVWPVSNKQLLIDTVLRGLDIPKFYWKQIDEEHFEVIDGQQRIRTIWEFHNNQFKLARDADPVDGEDIKDKLYKELSIKMKKKFTMYLIDVVIVYDSQDDEEIREMFLRLQNGVTLKAQEKRNAMVSKMRDFVIACSKHKFFAEKVGFKDLRFAHQAVAAQMVLLELNNGPTDVRNSNLNNMYKENKNFDSNSFEAKKVLRTLEYLNKIFEDKTPELKPYYALTFYLLISRLMDKYVVTNMEKDLFKFFLDFENFRRSEEEKEEEK
;
A
#
# COMPACT_ATOMS: atom_id res chain seq x y z
N MET A 1 15.62 11.16 19.25
CA MET A 1 14.30 11.64 18.79
C MET A 1 13.68 12.56 19.85
N GLN A 2 13.38 13.82 19.51
CA GLN A 2 12.61 14.76 20.32
C GLN A 2 11.18 14.88 19.78
N ARG A 3 10.25 15.34 20.63
CA ARG A 3 8.84 15.50 20.21
C ARG A 3 8.18 16.69 20.91
N LYS A 4 7.29 17.39 20.19
CA LYS A 4 6.41 18.41 20.72
C LYS A 4 4.95 18.06 20.37
N ARG A 5 3.99 18.62 21.10
CA ARG A 5 2.55 18.51 20.81
C ARG A 5 2.02 19.88 20.46
N GLU A 6 1.34 19.95 19.36
CA GLU A 6 0.70 21.19 18.88
C GLU A 6 -0.71 20.89 18.39
N PRO A 7 -1.72 21.59 18.90
CA PRO A 7 -3.06 21.52 18.30
C PRO A 7 -3.11 22.40 17.05
N TYR A 8 -3.64 21.86 15.96
CA TYR A 8 -3.89 22.63 14.72
C TYR A 8 -5.37 22.65 14.41
N PRO A 9 -5.98 23.83 14.11
CA PRO A 9 -7.30 23.86 13.53
C PRO A 9 -7.28 23.25 12.12
N ILE A 10 -8.39 22.66 11.70
CA ILE A 10 -8.50 22.08 10.36
C ILE A 10 -8.23 23.12 9.26
N SER A 11 -8.55 24.41 9.49
CA SER A 11 -8.19 25.47 8.55
C SER A 11 -6.68 25.49 8.26
N THR A 12 -5.86 25.49 9.30
CA THR A 12 -4.40 25.46 9.15
C THR A 12 -3.92 24.17 8.49
N LEU A 13 -4.54 23.01 8.81
CA LEU A 13 -4.22 21.74 8.11
C LEU A 13 -4.50 21.84 6.60
N CYS A 14 -5.54 22.59 6.20
CA CYS A 14 -5.86 22.82 4.78
C CYS A 14 -4.87 23.79 4.11
N GLU A 15 -4.38 24.80 4.84
CA GLU A 15 -3.37 25.75 4.37
C GLU A 15 -2.01 25.08 4.17
N LEU A 16 -1.62 24.20 5.09
CA LEU A 16 -0.35 23.47 5.06
C LEU A 16 -0.34 22.27 4.09
N LYS A 17 -1.33 22.12 3.23
CA LYS A 17 -1.48 20.93 2.38
C LYS A 17 -0.26 20.61 1.52
N GLU A 18 0.37 21.61 0.94
CA GLU A 18 1.55 21.46 0.07
C GLU A 18 2.84 21.19 0.88
N ASN A 19 2.80 21.46 2.19
CA ASN A 19 3.92 21.26 3.10
C ASN A 19 3.89 19.90 3.82
N ILE A 20 2.81 19.14 3.65
CA ILE A 20 2.60 17.87 4.37
C ILE A 20 2.62 16.70 3.38
N ASP A 21 3.69 15.90 3.42
CA ASP A 21 3.76 14.65 2.68
C ASP A 21 2.95 13.56 3.40
N THR A 22 1.87 13.13 2.74
CA THR A 22 1.00 12.05 3.22
C THR A 22 1.30 10.71 2.56
N SER A 23 2.40 10.56 1.82
CA SER A 23 2.70 9.35 1.03
C SER A 23 4.14 8.85 1.21
N PRO A 24 4.70 8.80 2.44
CA PRO A 24 6.04 8.26 2.63
C PRO A 24 6.08 6.78 2.24
N ASP A 25 7.26 6.33 1.79
CA ASP A 25 7.50 4.99 1.20
C ASP A 25 7.05 3.80 2.07
N TYR A 26 7.00 3.97 3.38
CA TYR A 26 6.62 2.92 4.34
C TYR A 26 5.12 2.91 4.66
N GLN A 27 4.34 3.87 4.17
CA GLN A 27 2.90 3.96 4.40
C GLN A 27 2.11 3.16 3.37
N ARG A 28 0.96 2.63 3.81
CA ARG A 28 0.05 1.88 2.93
C ARG A 28 -0.75 2.82 2.02
N PRO A 29 -1.13 2.35 0.81
CA PRO A 29 -2.07 3.08 -0.04
C PRO A 29 -3.38 3.38 0.69
N LEU A 30 -4.07 4.43 0.29
CA LEU A 30 -5.39 4.78 0.81
C LEU A 30 -6.38 3.62 0.59
N VAL A 31 -6.98 3.15 1.68
CA VAL A 31 -7.89 2.00 1.65
C VAL A 31 -9.25 2.29 2.32
N TRP A 32 -9.46 3.52 2.84
CA TRP A 32 -10.71 3.85 3.53
C TRP A 32 -11.88 3.88 2.57
N PRO A 33 -12.92 3.07 2.80
CA PRO A 33 -14.19 3.20 2.11
C PRO A 33 -14.85 4.54 2.44
N VAL A 34 -15.79 4.97 1.60
CA VAL A 34 -16.53 6.24 1.78
C VAL A 34 -17.21 6.31 3.14
N SER A 35 -17.75 5.18 3.64
CA SER A 35 -18.40 5.12 4.96
C SER A 35 -17.46 5.53 6.11
N ASN A 36 -16.18 5.10 6.08
CA ASN A 36 -15.22 5.49 7.10
C ASN A 36 -14.85 6.99 7.00
N LYS A 37 -14.79 7.53 5.78
CA LYS A 37 -14.57 8.96 5.54
C LYS A 37 -15.73 9.79 6.09
N GLN A 38 -16.96 9.37 5.82
CA GLN A 38 -18.19 9.98 6.32
C GLN A 38 -18.23 9.97 7.85
N LEU A 39 -17.90 8.83 8.47
CA LEU A 39 -17.86 8.70 9.92
C LEU A 39 -16.84 9.63 10.57
N LEU A 40 -15.65 9.79 9.97
CA LEU A 40 -14.66 10.75 10.48
C LEU A 40 -15.19 12.18 10.46
N ILE A 41 -15.80 12.60 9.36
CA ILE A 41 -16.32 13.99 9.25
C ILE A 41 -17.51 14.20 10.18
N ASP A 42 -18.39 13.22 10.33
CA ASP A 42 -19.47 13.26 11.31
C ASP A 42 -18.93 13.41 12.74
N THR A 43 -17.89 12.65 13.10
CA THR A 43 -17.18 12.74 14.38
C THR A 43 -16.65 14.15 14.64
N VAL A 44 -15.98 14.74 13.64
CA VAL A 44 -15.46 16.13 13.70
C VAL A 44 -16.58 17.14 13.87
N LEU A 45 -17.68 17.03 13.10
CA LEU A 45 -18.82 17.94 13.20
C LEU A 45 -19.54 17.85 14.56
N ARG A 46 -19.52 16.68 15.20
CA ARG A 46 -20.04 16.50 16.57
C ARG A 46 -19.09 17.01 17.65
N GLY A 47 -17.85 17.34 17.30
CA GLY A 47 -16.82 17.77 18.26
C GLY A 47 -16.32 16.62 19.14
N LEU A 48 -16.44 15.38 18.67
CA LEU A 48 -15.93 14.19 19.36
C LEU A 48 -14.44 14.03 19.07
N ASP A 49 -13.70 13.36 19.98
CA ASP A 49 -12.27 13.14 19.84
C ASP A 49 -11.94 12.19 18.69
N ILE A 50 -10.87 12.51 17.97
CA ILE A 50 -10.25 11.64 16.99
C ILE A 50 -8.81 11.30 17.41
N PRO A 51 -8.27 10.14 17.01
CA PRO A 51 -6.90 9.76 17.37
C PRO A 51 -5.88 10.81 16.92
N LYS A 52 -4.81 11.01 17.72
CA LYS A 52 -3.73 11.94 17.45
C LYS A 52 -3.06 11.65 16.12
N PHE A 53 -2.52 12.70 15.52
CA PHE A 53 -1.68 12.62 14.35
C PHE A 53 -0.22 12.60 14.76
N TYR A 54 0.63 11.93 13.97
CA TYR A 54 2.06 11.89 14.20
C TYR A 54 2.78 12.29 12.92
N TRP A 55 3.58 13.36 13.01
CA TRP A 55 4.32 13.91 11.89
C TRP A 55 5.81 13.92 12.19
N LYS A 56 6.64 13.71 11.19
CA LYS A 56 8.07 13.97 11.21
C LYS A 56 8.31 15.35 10.62
N GLN A 57 9.01 16.19 11.33
CA GLN A 57 9.49 17.46 10.79
C GLN A 57 10.72 17.18 9.92
N ILE A 58 10.65 17.56 8.65
CA ILE A 58 11.76 17.42 7.68
C ILE A 58 12.65 18.67 7.73
N ASP A 59 12.01 19.83 7.70
CA ASP A 59 12.62 21.15 7.87
C ASP A 59 11.65 22.09 8.59
N GLU A 60 11.89 23.43 8.54
CA GLU A 60 11.08 24.40 9.26
C GLU A 60 9.61 24.42 8.79
N GLU A 61 9.32 24.09 7.53
CA GLU A 61 8.01 24.21 6.91
C GLU A 61 7.41 22.87 6.46
N HIS A 62 8.22 21.84 6.27
CA HIS A 62 7.77 20.57 5.68
C HIS A 62 7.69 19.45 6.69
N PHE A 63 6.62 18.64 6.54
CA PHE A 63 6.30 17.52 7.40
C PHE A 63 6.01 16.25 6.60
N GLU A 64 6.39 15.12 7.13
CA GLU A 64 6.04 13.78 6.64
C GLU A 64 5.10 13.12 7.64
N VAL A 65 3.99 12.56 7.17
CA VAL A 65 2.99 11.93 8.05
C VAL A 65 3.44 10.54 8.47
N ILE A 66 3.68 10.33 9.76
CA ILE A 66 3.96 9.02 10.36
C ILE A 66 2.66 8.24 10.58
N ASP A 67 1.65 8.88 11.19
CA ASP A 67 0.30 8.32 11.37
C ASP A 67 -0.77 9.39 11.19
N GLY A 68 -1.92 8.97 10.65
CA GLY A 68 -3.05 9.84 10.36
C GLY A 68 -3.24 10.18 8.88
N GLN A 69 -2.47 9.61 7.97
CA GLN A 69 -2.54 9.84 6.52
C GLN A 69 -3.98 9.82 5.98
N GLN A 70 -4.72 8.75 6.26
CA GLN A 70 -6.09 8.59 5.74
C GLN A 70 -7.05 9.62 6.32
N ARG A 71 -6.86 10.01 7.58
CA ARG A 71 -7.65 11.06 8.26
C ARG A 71 -7.37 12.43 7.64
N ILE A 72 -6.10 12.79 7.44
CA ILE A 72 -5.71 14.06 6.80
C ILE A 72 -6.32 14.17 5.40
N ARG A 73 -6.12 13.15 4.58
CA ARG A 73 -6.66 13.15 3.21
C ARG A 73 -8.18 13.20 3.19
N THR A 74 -8.86 12.51 4.10
CA THR A 74 -10.32 12.58 4.24
C THR A 74 -10.80 14.00 4.56
N ILE A 75 -10.10 14.70 5.45
CA ILE A 75 -10.40 16.09 5.79
C ILE A 75 -10.23 16.99 4.55
N TRP A 76 -9.14 16.85 3.81
CA TRP A 76 -8.90 17.61 2.57
C TRP A 76 -9.93 17.30 1.48
N GLU A 77 -10.23 16.00 1.27
CA GLU A 77 -11.23 15.57 0.29
C GLU A 77 -12.61 16.13 0.59
N PHE A 78 -13.04 16.13 1.85
CA PHE A 78 -14.32 16.71 2.25
C PHE A 78 -14.33 18.24 2.07
N HIS A 79 -13.29 18.93 2.54
CA HIS A 79 -13.15 20.39 2.34
C HIS A 79 -13.19 20.78 0.86
N ASN A 80 -12.62 19.95 -0.01
CA ASN A 80 -12.63 20.12 -1.46
C ASN A 80 -13.89 19.56 -2.15
N ASN A 81 -14.95 19.21 -1.40
CA ASN A 81 -16.22 18.72 -1.93
C ASN A 81 -16.14 17.44 -2.75
N GLN A 82 -15.22 16.53 -2.44
CA GLN A 82 -15.02 15.28 -3.20
C GLN A 82 -15.97 14.16 -2.79
N PHE A 83 -16.61 14.25 -1.63
CA PHE A 83 -17.65 13.31 -1.21
C PHE A 83 -18.66 13.99 -0.31
N LYS A 84 -19.85 13.38 -0.21
CA LYS A 84 -20.96 13.83 0.63
C LYS A 84 -20.98 13.11 1.97
N LEU A 85 -21.58 13.75 2.97
CA LEU A 85 -21.95 13.10 4.24
C LEU A 85 -22.95 11.96 4.01
N ALA A 86 -23.09 11.09 5.00
CA ALA A 86 -23.97 9.93 4.90
C ALA A 86 -25.45 10.36 4.74
N ARG A 87 -26.21 9.58 3.97
CA ARG A 87 -27.64 9.82 3.73
C ARG A 87 -28.51 9.62 4.95
N ASP A 88 -28.03 8.83 5.90
CA ASP A 88 -28.66 8.48 7.17
C ASP A 88 -28.02 9.21 8.38
N ALA A 89 -27.18 10.22 8.12
CA ALA A 89 -26.54 10.98 9.19
C ALA A 89 -27.57 11.69 10.06
N ASP A 90 -27.45 11.56 11.38
CA ASP A 90 -28.29 12.30 12.32
C ASP A 90 -27.95 13.80 12.32
N PRO A 91 -28.92 14.68 12.58
CA PRO A 91 -28.66 16.10 12.70
C PRO A 91 -27.60 16.42 13.75
N VAL A 92 -26.81 17.45 13.49
CA VAL A 92 -25.80 17.99 14.41
C VAL A 92 -26.22 19.37 14.90
N ASP A 93 -26.34 19.56 16.21
CA ASP A 93 -26.81 20.83 16.85
C ASP A 93 -28.13 21.35 16.25
N GLY A 94 -29.05 20.44 15.89
CA GLY A 94 -30.32 20.72 15.27
C GLY A 94 -30.30 21.01 13.77
N GLU A 95 -29.14 20.93 13.13
CA GLU A 95 -28.99 21.16 11.69
C GLU A 95 -28.91 19.84 10.91
N ASP A 96 -29.68 19.72 9.84
CA ASP A 96 -29.61 18.62 8.92
C ASP A 96 -28.31 18.66 8.10
N ILE A 97 -27.53 17.57 8.16
CA ILE A 97 -26.26 17.41 7.46
C ILE A 97 -26.31 16.28 6.41
N LYS A 98 -27.44 15.60 6.22
CA LYS A 98 -27.61 14.44 5.33
C LYS A 98 -27.25 14.75 3.90
N ASP A 99 -26.48 13.87 3.26
CA ASP A 99 -26.12 13.92 1.83
C ASP A 99 -25.52 15.26 1.37
N LYS A 100 -24.94 16.06 2.31
CA LYS A 100 -24.35 17.36 2.02
C LYS A 100 -22.86 17.29 1.73
N LEU A 101 -22.43 18.08 0.75
CA LEU A 101 -21.04 18.46 0.53
C LEU A 101 -20.63 19.54 1.54
N TYR A 102 -19.32 19.75 1.75
CA TYR A 102 -18.83 20.85 2.59
C TYR A 102 -19.38 22.22 2.20
N LYS A 103 -19.43 22.54 0.90
CA LYS A 103 -19.98 23.83 0.40
C LYS A 103 -21.45 24.03 0.74
N GLU A 104 -22.22 22.95 0.94
CA GLU A 104 -23.66 22.95 1.22
C GLU A 104 -23.98 23.03 2.72
N LEU A 105 -22.97 22.91 3.57
CA LEU A 105 -23.12 23.11 5.01
C LEU A 105 -23.43 24.58 5.35
N SER A 106 -24.15 24.79 6.45
CA SER A 106 -24.37 26.12 7.01
C SER A 106 -23.05 26.77 7.44
N ILE A 107 -23.04 28.10 7.58
CA ILE A 107 -21.89 28.86 8.09
C ILE A 107 -21.45 28.31 9.45
N LYS A 108 -22.40 27.97 10.32
CA LYS A 108 -22.14 27.41 11.65
C LYS A 108 -21.41 26.08 11.56
N MET A 109 -21.88 25.17 10.70
CA MET A 109 -21.24 23.84 10.52
C MET A 109 -19.87 23.96 9.84
N LYS A 110 -19.70 24.84 8.85
CA LYS A 110 -18.41 25.14 8.24
C LYS A 110 -17.40 25.64 9.29
N LYS A 111 -17.83 26.59 10.14
CA LYS A 111 -16.99 27.10 11.23
C LYS A 111 -16.63 26.01 12.23
N LYS A 112 -17.60 25.16 12.61
CA LYS A 112 -17.36 24.02 13.50
C LYS A 112 -16.34 23.06 12.94
N PHE A 113 -16.39 22.75 11.64
CA PHE A 113 -15.42 21.93 10.95
C PHE A 113 -14.02 22.58 10.88
N THR A 114 -13.93 23.82 10.40
CA THR A 114 -12.64 24.50 10.19
C THR A 114 -11.90 24.83 11.49
N MET A 115 -12.63 25.08 12.57
CA MET A 115 -12.06 25.39 13.88
C MET A 115 -11.83 24.14 14.77
N TYR A 116 -12.24 22.97 14.32
CA TYR A 116 -11.96 21.74 15.06
C TYR A 116 -10.44 21.56 15.19
N LEU A 117 -9.98 21.36 16.44
CA LEU A 117 -8.54 21.17 16.73
C LEU A 117 -8.16 19.70 16.59
N ILE A 118 -7.20 19.45 15.74
CA ILE A 118 -6.53 18.13 15.66
C ILE A 118 -5.29 18.16 16.56
N ASP A 119 -5.08 17.11 17.33
CA ASP A 119 -3.89 16.94 18.15
C ASP A 119 -2.77 16.36 17.30
N VAL A 120 -1.67 17.08 17.13
CA VAL A 120 -0.50 16.66 16.37
C VAL A 120 0.71 16.47 17.29
N VAL A 121 1.35 15.33 17.19
CA VAL A 121 2.65 15.06 17.80
C VAL A 121 3.72 15.19 16.70
N ILE A 122 4.53 16.21 16.78
CA ILE A 122 5.63 16.46 15.85
C ILE A 122 6.91 15.87 16.42
N VAL A 123 7.51 14.99 15.63
CA VAL A 123 8.83 14.39 15.91
C VAL A 123 9.86 15.19 15.12
N TYR A 124 10.91 15.61 15.80
CA TYR A 124 12.00 16.37 15.21
C TYR A 124 13.35 15.87 15.77
N ASP A 125 14.44 16.31 15.15
CA ASP A 125 15.81 15.94 15.55
C ASP A 125 16.00 14.41 15.62
N SER A 126 15.42 13.70 14.66
CA SER A 126 15.62 12.26 14.50
C SER A 126 16.66 12.03 13.39
N GLN A 127 17.84 11.55 13.80
CA GLN A 127 18.89 11.17 12.85
C GLN A 127 18.69 9.74 12.30
N ASP A 128 17.73 9.00 12.85
CA ASP A 128 17.50 7.59 12.51
C ASP A 128 16.05 7.35 12.07
N ASP A 129 15.89 7.08 10.77
CA ASP A 129 14.62 6.67 10.17
C ASP A 129 14.11 5.33 10.73
N GLU A 130 14.97 4.49 11.28
CA GLU A 130 14.59 3.21 11.88
C GLU A 130 13.80 3.44 13.19
N GLU A 131 14.15 4.41 14.00
CA GLU A 131 13.44 4.79 15.24
C GLU A 131 12.02 5.30 14.93
N ILE A 132 11.86 6.11 13.87
CA ILE A 132 10.55 6.59 13.41
C ILE A 132 9.69 5.44 12.90
N ARG A 133 10.28 4.53 12.13
CA ARG A 133 9.56 3.35 11.61
C ARG A 133 9.14 2.39 12.73
N GLU A 134 9.97 2.20 13.75
CA GLU A 134 9.59 1.43 14.93
C GLU A 134 8.41 2.09 15.66
N MET A 135 8.42 3.40 15.83
CA MET A 135 7.30 4.14 16.40
C MET A 135 6.03 3.95 15.56
N PHE A 136 6.11 4.06 14.23
CA PHE A 136 5.00 3.78 13.32
C PHE A 136 4.42 2.38 13.52
N LEU A 137 5.29 1.35 13.57
CA LEU A 137 4.86 -0.02 13.81
C LEU A 137 4.13 -0.19 15.15
N ARG A 138 4.59 0.50 16.19
CA ARG A 138 3.95 0.48 17.52
C ARG A 138 2.61 1.20 17.54
N LEU A 139 2.48 2.34 16.85
CA LEU A 139 1.22 3.08 16.70
C LEU A 139 0.17 2.26 15.93
N GLN A 140 0.58 1.53 14.91
CA GLN A 140 -0.29 0.69 14.08
C GLN A 140 -0.71 -0.63 14.75
N ASN A 141 -0.17 -0.99 15.92
CA ASN A 141 -0.52 -2.24 16.61
C ASN A 141 -2.01 -2.36 16.98
N GLY A 142 -2.80 -1.28 16.88
CA GLY A 142 -4.26 -1.32 16.97
C GLY A 142 -4.96 -1.84 15.70
N VAL A 143 -4.29 -1.85 14.54
CA VAL A 143 -4.75 -2.43 13.27
C VAL A 143 -3.69 -3.41 12.80
N THR A 144 -3.99 -4.70 12.77
CA THR A 144 -3.02 -5.74 12.39
C THR A 144 -2.39 -5.43 11.03
N LEU A 145 -1.12 -5.01 11.03
CA LEU A 145 -0.36 -4.84 9.81
C LEU A 145 -0.20 -6.17 9.08
N LYS A 146 -0.41 -6.17 7.78
CA LYS A 146 -0.03 -7.31 6.94
C LYS A 146 1.50 -7.48 6.97
N ALA A 147 1.93 -8.70 6.74
CA ALA A 147 3.35 -9.03 6.80
C ALA A 147 4.21 -8.17 5.86
N GLN A 148 3.70 -7.81 4.67
CA GLN A 148 4.42 -6.94 3.73
C GLN A 148 4.53 -5.49 4.24
N GLU A 149 3.51 -4.97 4.90
CA GLU A 149 3.57 -3.64 5.53
C GLU A 149 4.67 -3.57 6.60
N LYS A 150 4.82 -4.66 7.38
CA LYS A 150 5.92 -4.79 8.36
C LYS A 150 7.30 -4.85 7.68
N ARG A 151 7.43 -5.57 6.56
CA ARG A 151 8.69 -5.64 5.80
C ARG A 151 9.07 -4.31 5.16
N ASN A 152 8.08 -3.52 4.72
CA ASN A 152 8.33 -2.18 4.17
C ASN A 152 8.89 -1.19 5.21
N ALA A 153 8.63 -1.44 6.50
CA ALA A 153 9.22 -0.67 7.59
C ALA A 153 10.68 -1.08 7.92
N MET A 154 11.20 -2.19 7.35
CA MET A 154 12.59 -2.59 7.54
C MET A 154 13.52 -1.80 6.61
N VAL A 155 14.54 -1.14 7.17
CA VAL A 155 15.58 -0.49 6.35
C VAL A 155 16.51 -1.56 5.79
N SER A 156 16.46 -1.78 4.46
CA SER A 156 17.38 -2.71 3.80
C SER A 156 17.40 -2.50 2.29
N LYS A 157 18.55 -2.74 1.67
CA LYS A 157 18.67 -2.74 0.20
C LYS A 157 17.80 -3.84 -0.43
N MET A 158 17.54 -4.92 0.29
CA MET A 158 16.58 -5.96 -0.14
C MET A 158 15.17 -5.40 -0.28
N ARG A 159 14.71 -4.58 0.68
CA ARG A 159 13.42 -3.89 0.59
C ARG A 159 13.37 -3.02 -0.66
N ASP A 160 14.40 -2.20 -0.88
CA ASP A 160 14.45 -1.26 -2.00
C ASP A 160 14.42 -2.01 -3.35
N PHE A 161 15.13 -3.13 -3.44
CA PHE A 161 15.10 -4.00 -4.61
C PHE A 161 13.71 -4.62 -4.85
N VAL A 162 13.03 -5.14 -3.82
CA VAL A 162 11.67 -5.68 -3.94
C VAL A 162 10.68 -4.60 -4.37
N ILE A 163 10.80 -3.38 -3.82
CA ILE A 163 9.98 -2.22 -4.25
C ILE A 163 10.23 -1.93 -5.74
N ALA A 164 11.48 -1.91 -6.18
CA ALA A 164 11.81 -1.72 -7.60
C ALA A 164 11.20 -2.80 -8.49
N CYS A 165 11.33 -4.08 -8.11
CA CYS A 165 10.71 -5.20 -8.83
C CYS A 165 9.18 -5.05 -8.94
N SER A 166 8.51 -4.65 -7.85
CA SER A 166 7.04 -4.50 -7.83
C SER A 166 6.52 -3.37 -8.72
N LYS A 167 7.38 -2.41 -9.10
CA LYS A 167 7.07 -1.32 -10.04
C LYS A 167 7.30 -1.73 -11.51
N HIS A 168 7.79 -2.94 -11.77
CA HIS A 168 7.99 -3.44 -13.13
C HIS A 168 6.67 -3.46 -13.92
N LYS A 169 6.72 -3.23 -15.24
CA LYS A 169 5.53 -3.20 -16.12
C LYS A 169 4.67 -4.46 -16.02
N PHE A 170 5.28 -5.61 -15.81
CA PHE A 170 4.57 -6.86 -15.55
C PHE A 170 3.53 -6.72 -14.43
N PHE A 171 3.90 -6.14 -13.28
CA PHE A 171 2.96 -5.90 -12.19
C PHE A 171 1.98 -4.78 -12.47
N ALA A 172 2.44 -3.70 -13.11
CA ALA A 172 1.61 -2.52 -13.35
C ALA A 172 0.53 -2.77 -14.41
N GLU A 173 0.84 -3.55 -15.45
CA GLU A 173 0.04 -3.65 -16.66
C GLU A 173 -0.56 -5.03 -16.92
N LYS A 174 0.08 -6.13 -16.48
CA LYS A 174 -0.24 -7.50 -16.93
C LYS A 174 -0.98 -8.34 -15.91
N VAL A 175 -0.69 -8.19 -14.61
CA VAL A 175 -1.33 -9.02 -13.58
C VAL A 175 -2.80 -8.69 -13.37
N GLY A 176 -3.60 -9.70 -13.03
CA GLY A 176 -5.04 -9.61 -12.83
C GLY A 176 -5.48 -9.12 -11.43
N PHE A 177 -4.56 -8.69 -10.57
CA PHE A 177 -4.86 -8.22 -9.22
C PHE A 177 -4.35 -6.81 -8.95
N LYS A 178 -5.05 -6.10 -8.06
CA LYS A 178 -4.70 -4.73 -7.67
C LYS A 178 -3.61 -4.74 -6.60
N ASP A 179 -2.78 -3.68 -6.57
CA ASP A 179 -1.77 -3.47 -5.52
C ASP A 179 -2.39 -2.97 -4.20
N LEU A 180 -3.37 -3.72 -3.67
CA LEU A 180 -3.98 -3.40 -2.38
C LEU A 180 -3.08 -3.87 -1.24
N ARG A 181 -2.69 -2.92 -0.36
CA ARG A 181 -1.83 -3.20 0.79
C ARG A 181 -0.52 -3.88 0.38
N PHE A 182 0.12 -3.37 -0.69
CA PHE A 182 1.40 -3.84 -1.23
C PHE A 182 1.36 -5.30 -1.74
N ALA A 183 0.27 -5.71 -2.38
CA ALA A 183 0.13 -7.06 -2.91
C ALA A 183 1.19 -7.37 -4.01
N HIS A 184 1.53 -6.39 -4.87
CA HIS A 184 2.59 -6.55 -5.87
C HIS A 184 3.95 -6.79 -5.21
N GLN A 185 4.27 -6.04 -4.15
CA GLN A 185 5.52 -6.21 -3.40
C GLN A 185 5.57 -7.56 -2.68
N ALA A 186 4.44 -8.06 -2.17
CA ALA A 186 4.39 -9.36 -1.52
C ALA A 186 4.74 -10.48 -2.51
N VAL A 187 4.21 -10.45 -3.73
CA VAL A 187 4.53 -11.43 -4.78
C VAL A 187 5.97 -11.24 -5.29
N ALA A 188 6.43 -10.00 -5.48
CA ALA A 188 7.81 -9.73 -5.87
C ALA A 188 8.81 -10.25 -4.82
N ALA A 189 8.53 -10.08 -3.51
CA ALA A 189 9.36 -10.64 -2.44
C ALA A 189 9.45 -12.17 -2.50
N GLN A 190 8.34 -12.85 -2.81
CA GLN A 190 8.32 -14.30 -3.00
C GLN A 190 9.17 -14.71 -4.22
N MET A 191 9.08 -14.01 -5.34
CA MET A 191 9.89 -14.25 -6.53
C MET A 191 11.40 -14.12 -6.23
N VAL A 192 11.78 -13.07 -5.49
CA VAL A 192 13.18 -12.87 -5.06
C VAL A 192 13.64 -14.03 -4.16
N LEU A 193 12.81 -14.46 -3.21
CA LEU A 193 13.16 -15.58 -2.32
C LEU A 193 13.36 -16.91 -3.08
N LEU A 194 12.55 -17.16 -4.12
CA LEU A 194 12.71 -18.33 -4.98
C LEU A 194 14.08 -18.33 -5.69
N GLU A 195 14.53 -17.18 -6.18
CA GLU A 195 15.83 -17.08 -6.87
C GLU A 195 17.01 -17.23 -5.89
N LEU A 196 16.93 -16.60 -4.71
CA LEU A 196 17.95 -16.73 -3.67
C LEU A 196 18.12 -18.17 -3.19
N ASN A 197 17.05 -18.96 -3.21
CA ASN A 197 17.10 -20.41 -2.87
C ASN A 197 17.27 -21.30 -4.10
N ASN A 198 17.54 -20.72 -5.24
CA ASN A 198 17.73 -21.45 -6.48
C ASN A 198 16.60 -22.47 -6.78
N GLY A 199 15.33 -22.08 -6.54
CA GLY A 199 14.14 -22.86 -6.88
C GLY A 199 13.02 -22.88 -5.87
N PRO A 200 12.16 -23.90 -5.94
CA PRO A 200 11.03 -24.04 -5.04
C PRO A 200 11.48 -24.02 -3.58
N THR A 201 10.88 -23.13 -2.81
CA THR A 201 11.14 -22.99 -1.38
C THR A 201 9.87 -22.54 -0.67
N ASP A 202 9.87 -22.65 0.65
CA ASP A 202 8.77 -22.15 1.48
C ASP A 202 8.75 -20.61 1.50
N VAL A 203 7.73 -20.05 0.85
CA VAL A 203 7.53 -18.59 0.71
C VAL A 203 6.67 -17.99 1.81
N ARG A 204 6.48 -18.67 2.96
CA ARG A 204 5.74 -18.14 4.12
C ARG A 204 6.45 -16.92 4.73
N ASN A 205 5.68 -16.16 5.50
CA ASN A 205 6.14 -14.88 6.06
C ASN A 205 7.40 -14.99 6.93
N SER A 206 7.62 -16.10 7.63
CA SER A 206 8.85 -16.36 8.41
C SER A 206 10.10 -16.28 7.54
N ASN A 207 10.09 -16.98 6.41
CA ASN A 207 11.24 -17.07 5.50
C ASN A 207 11.45 -15.75 4.74
N LEU A 208 10.35 -15.09 4.35
CA LEU A 208 10.44 -13.74 3.78
C LEU A 208 11.04 -12.74 4.78
N ASN A 209 10.62 -12.77 6.04
CA ASN A 209 11.19 -11.88 7.06
C ASN A 209 12.69 -12.15 7.30
N ASN A 210 13.12 -13.42 7.27
CA ASN A 210 14.53 -13.79 7.37
C ASN A 210 15.31 -13.27 6.15
N MET A 211 14.77 -13.43 4.92
CA MET A 211 15.37 -12.88 3.72
C MET A 211 15.71 -11.40 3.85
N TYR A 212 14.76 -10.58 4.34
CA TYR A 212 14.98 -9.14 4.52
C TYR A 212 16.04 -8.83 5.59
N LYS A 213 16.09 -9.61 6.68
CA LYS A 213 17.05 -9.42 7.77
C LYS A 213 18.47 -9.82 7.36
N GLU A 214 18.61 -10.95 6.69
CA GLU A 214 19.90 -11.54 6.30
C GLU A 214 20.54 -10.79 5.11
N ASN A 215 19.71 -10.20 4.24
CA ASN A 215 20.15 -9.50 3.05
C ASN A 215 20.01 -7.96 3.18
N LYS A 216 20.28 -7.38 4.35
CA LYS A 216 20.21 -5.91 4.55
C LYS A 216 21.00 -5.13 3.50
N ASN A 217 22.16 -5.63 3.09
CA ASN A 217 23.06 -5.04 2.11
C ASN A 217 23.00 -5.72 0.74
N PHE A 218 21.83 -6.22 0.34
CA PHE A 218 21.64 -6.92 -0.92
C PHE A 218 22.22 -6.16 -2.11
N ASP A 219 22.97 -6.90 -2.96
CA ASP A 219 23.48 -6.32 -4.20
C ASP A 219 22.45 -6.46 -5.33
N SER A 220 21.91 -5.33 -5.77
CA SER A 220 20.97 -5.27 -6.90
C SER A 220 21.60 -5.63 -8.26
N ASN A 221 22.93 -5.80 -8.32
CA ASN A 221 23.66 -6.27 -9.51
C ASN A 221 24.06 -7.74 -9.41
N SER A 222 23.68 -8.44 -8.34
CA SER A 222 23.95 -9.88 -8.18
C SER A 222 23.34 -10.72 -9.32
N PHE A 223 23.78 -11.95 -9.43
CA PHE A 223 23.23 -12.89 -10.41
C PHE A 223 21.74 -13.11 -10.20
N GLU A 224 21.31 -13.29 -8.94
CA GLU A 224 19.92 -13.51 -8.56
C GLU A 224 19.06 -12.29 -8.89
N ALA A 225 19.55 -11.06 -8.58
CA ALA A 225 18.84 -9.82 -8.91
C ALA A 225 18.62 -9.69 -10.43
N LYS A 226 19.67 -9.91 -11.22
CA LYS A 226 19.57 -9.87 -12.69
C LYS A 226 18.63 -10.95 -13.23
N LYS A 227 18.64 -12.12 -12.62
CA LYS A 227 17.75 -13.22 -12.99
C LYS A 227 16.29 -12.87 -12.74
N VAL A 228 15.96 -12.27 -11.57
CA VAL A 228 14.62 -11.78 -11.27
C VAL A 228 14.14 -10.79 -12.33
N LEU A 229 14.94 -9.77 -12.63
CA LEU A 229 14.59 -8.73 -13.61
C LEU A 229 14.42 -9.30 -15.03
N ARG A 230 15.32 -10.19 -15.46
CA ARG A 230 15.24 -10.86 -16.76
C ARG A 230 13.97 -11.71 -16.89
N THR A 231 13.60 -12.43 -15.83
CA THR A 231 12.39 -13.26 -15.83
C THR A 231 11.13 -12.38 -15.86
N LEU A 232 11.10 -11.28 -15.10
CA LEU A 232 10.00 -10.30 -15.14
C LEU A 232 9.85 -9.65 -16.52
N GLU A 233 10.96 -9.31 -17.17
CA GLU A 233 10.94 -8.75 -18.52
C GLU A 233 10.41 -9.77 -19.54
N TYR A 234 10.74 -11.04 -19.41
CA TYR A 234 10.22 -12.08 -20.30
C TYR A 234 8.73 -12.34 -20.05
N LEU A 235 8.30 -12.38 -18.79
CA LEU A 235 6.88 -12.44 -18.45
C LEU A 235 6.09 -11.26 -19.02
N ASN A 236 6.65 -10.05 -18.99
CA ASN A 236 6.01 -8.87 -19.59
C ASN A 236 5.82 -9.01 -21.10
N LYS A 237 6.66 -9.80 -21.79
CA LYS A 237 6.50 -10.13 -23.23
C LYS A 237 5.48 -11.22 -23.47
N ILE A 238 5.41 -12.25 -22.59
CA ILE A 238 4.42 -13.33 -22.71
C ILE A 238 3.01 -12.80 -22.59
N PHE A 239 2.76 -11.88 -21.65
CA PHE A 239 1.45 -11.28 -21.42
C PHE A 239 1.38 -9.93 -22.13
N GLU A 240 0.76 -9.88 -23.33
CA GLU A 240 0.61 -8.64 -24.09
C GLU A 240 -0.31 -7.64 -23.37
N ASP A 241 -1.41 -8.17 -22.78
CA ASP A 241 -2.42 -7.39 -22.08
C ASP A 241 -2.64 -7.85 -20.65
N LYS A 242 -3.45 -7.06 -19.91
CA LYS A 242 -3.89 -7.41 -18.56
C LYS A 242 -4.68 -8.71 -18.57
N THR A 243 -4.17 -9.70 -17.85
CA THR A 243 -4.73 -11.06 -17.78
C THR A 243 -5.40 -11.28 -16.43
N PRO A 244 -6.76 -11.28 -16.35
CA PRO A 244 -7.51 -11.44 -15.09
C PRO A 244 -7.19 -12.71 -14.33
N GLU A 245 -6.83 -13.77 -15.03
CA GLU A 245 -6.44 -15.08 -14.51
C GLU A 245 -5.12 -15.04 -13.77
N LEU A 246 -4.23 -14.11 -14.08
CA LEU A 246 -2.90 -13.97 -13.49
C LEU A 246 -2.99 -13.38 -12.07
N LYS A 247 -3.59 -14.15 -11.15
CA LYS A 247 -3.74 -13.83 -9.73
C LYS A 247 -2.40 -14.07 -9.00
N PRO A 248 -2.24 -13.61 -7.73
CA PRO A 248 -0.95 -13.68 -7.02
C PRO A 248 -0.27 -15.05 -7.04
N TYR A 249 -1.03 -16.10 -6.76
CA TYR A 249 -0.50 -17.47 -6.74
C TYR A 249 -0.03 -17.92 -8.14
N TYR A 250 -0.82 -17.68 -9.18
CA TYR A 250 -0.49 -18.08 -10.54
C TYR A 250 0.65 -17.25 -11.12
N ALA A 251 0.73 -15.97 -10.79
CA ALA A 251 1.86 -15.12 -11.16
C ALA A 251 3.18 -15.68 -10.59
N LEU A 252 3.16 -16.12 -9.32
CA LEU A 252 4.33 -16.72 -8.67
C LEU A 252 4.70 -18.06 -9.28
N THR A 253 3.72 -18.96 -9.48
CA THR A 253 3.95 -20.29 -10.04
C THR A 253 4.47 -20.22 -11.48
N PHE A 254 3.85 -19.34 -12.28
CA PHE A 254 4.27 -19.17 -13.67
C PHE A 254 5.64 -18.48 -13.77
N TYR A 255 5.92 -17.52 -12.89
CA TYR A 255 7.26 -16.94 -12.74
C TYR A 255 8.31 -18.04 -12.51
N LEU A 256 8.08 -18.95 -11.54
CA LEU A 256 8.99 -20.02 -11.24
C LEU A 256 9.21 -20.96 -12.44
N LEU A 257 8.14 -21.31 -13.15
CA LEU A 257 8.21 -22.11 -14.37
C LEU A 257 9.12 -21.44 -15.42
N ILE A 258 8.85 -20.17 -15.72
CA ILE A 258 9.60 -19.41 -16.73
C ILE A 258 11.07 -19.26 -16.32
N SER A 259 11.34 -18.90 -15.06
CA SER A 259 12.72 -18.82 -14.55
C SER A 259 13.47 -20.13 -14.76
N ARG A 260 12.83 -21.28 -14.49
CA ARG A 260 13.42 -22.61 -14.67
C ARG A 260 13.61 -23.01 -16.13
N LEU A 261 12.67 -22.64 -16.99
CA LEU A 261 12.82 -22.86 -18.43
C LEU A 261 14.00 -22.06 -18.99
N MET A 262 14.14 -20.79 -18.58
CA MET A 262 15.25 -19.91 -18.99
C MET A 262 16.61 -20.34 -18.48
N ASP A 263 16.68 -21.14 -17.41
CA ASP A 263 17.94 -21.71 -16.92
C ASP A 263 18.41 -22.90 -17.78
N LYS A 264 17.46 -23.64 -18.34
CA LYS A 264 17.74 -24.92 -19.01
C LYS A 264 17.69 -24.84 -20.53
N TYR A 265 16.93 -23.91 -21.06
CA TYR A 265 16.61 -23.83 -22.49
C TYR A 265 16.72 -22.39 -23.01
N VAL A 266 16.90 -22.30 -24.33
CA VAL A 266 16.77 -21.04 -25.05
C VAL A 266 15.29 -20.81 -25.37
N VAL A 267 14.66 -19.87 -24.69
CA VAL A 267 13.20 -19.58 -24.79
C VAL A 267 12.94 -18.39 -25.72
N THR A 268 13.48 -18.43 -26.93
CA THR A 268 13.25 -17.36 -27.95
C THR A 268 12.03 -17.67 -28.80
N ASN A 269 11.20 -16.67 -29.02
CA ASN A 269 9.97 -16.73 -29.83
C ASN A 269 8.90 -17.74 -29.33
N MET A 270 8.90 -18.03 -28.02
CA MET A 270 7.94 -18.95 -27.39
C MET A 270 6.83 -18.20 -26.62
N GLU A 271 6.79 -16.88 -26.69
CA GLU A 271 5.89 -16.05 -25.86
C GLU A 271 4.41 -16.43 -26.07
N LYS A 272 3.98 -16.59 -27.33
CA LYS A 272 2.59 -16.98 -27.66
C LYS A 272 2.23 -18.40 -27.20
N ASP A 273 3.16 -19.34 -27.33
CA ASP A 273 2.94 -20.74 -26.92
C ASP A 273 2.86 -20.83 -25.40
N LEU A 274 3.70 -20.08 -24.68
CA LEU A 274 3.69 -20.02 -23.22
C LEU A 274 2.43 -19.31 -22.71
N PHE A 275 1.96 -18.27 -23.37
CA PHE A 275 0.70 -17.63 -23.04
C PHE A 275 -0.48 -18.58 -23.24
N LYS A 276 -0.52 -19.28 -24.40
CA LYS A 276 -1.56 -20.28 -24.68
C LYS A 276 -1.52 -21.40 -23.62
N PHE A 277 -0.35 -21.92 -23.32
CA PHE A 277 -0.17 -22.96 -22.27
C PHE A 277 -0.74 -22.48 -20.93
N PHE A 278 -0.48 -21.22 -20.52
CA PHE A 278 -1.03 -20.65 -19.31
C PHE A 278 -2.54 -20.66 -19.30
N LEU A 279 -3.18 -20.20 -20.38
CA LEU A 279 -4.65 -20.16 -20.50
C LEU A 279 -5.28 -21.56 -20.53
N ASP A 280 -4.69 -22.49 -21.26
CA ASP A 280 -5.17 -23.87 -21.36
C ASP A 280 -5.09 -24.57 -19.99
N PHE A 281 -4.01 -24.35 -19.24
CA PHE A 281 -3.86 -24.85 -17.88
C PHE A 281 -4.89 -24.27 -16.91
N GLU A 282 -5.15 -22.96 -16.96
CA GLU A 282 -6.16 -22.31 -16.12
C GLU A 282 -7.58 -22.79 -16.43
N ASN A 283 -7.89 -22.99 -17.71
CA ASN A 283 -9.19 -23.54 -18.12
C ASN A 283 -9.38 -24.99 -17.64
N PHE A 284 -8.35 -25.82 -17.77
CA PHE A 284 -8.36 -27.18 -17.25
C PHE A 284 -8.59 -27.21 -15.73
N ARG A 285 -7.85 -26.40 -14.98
CA ARG A 285 -7.96 -26.32 -13.53
C ARG A 285 -9.37 -25.93 -13.09
N ARG A 286 -9.98 -24.92 -13.74
CA ARG A 286 -11.36 -24.48 -13.45
C ARG A 286 -12.36 -25.61 -13.71
N SER A 287 -12.21 -26.33 -14.80
CA SER A 287 -13.09 -27.44 -15.12
C SER A 287 -13.00 -28.59 -14.09
N GLU A 288 -11.87 -28.81 -13.47
CA GLU A 288 -11.72 -29.79 -12.41
C GLU A 288 -12.31 -29.29 -11.07
N GLU A 289 -12.16 -28.00 -10.72
CA GLU A 289 -12.81 -27.42 -9.52
C GLU A 289 -14.33 -27.49 -9.61
N GLU A 290 -14.94 -27.16 -10.76
CA GLU A 290 -16.39 -27.25 -10.98
C GLU A 290 -16.89 -28.70 -10.79
N LYS A 291 -16.15 -29.70 -11.25
CA LYS A 291 -16.50 -31.13 -11.05
C LYS A 291 -16.39 -31.58 -9.59
N GLU A 292 -15.54 -30.93 -8.78
CA GLU A 292 -15.42 -31.24 -7.34
C GLU A 292 -16.53 -30.58 -6.51
N GLU A 293 -17.00 -29.41 -6.91
CA GLU A 293 -18.12 -28.71 -6.27
C GLU A 293 -19.49 -29.37 -6.56
N GLU A 294 -19.61 -30.10 -7.66
CA GLU A 294 -20.81 -30.86 -8.03
C GLU A 294 -20.91 -32.24 -7.35
N LYS A 295 -19.90 -32.69 -6.62
CA LYS A 295 -19.87 -33.97 -5.86
C LYS A 295 -20.15 -33.76 -4.39
#